data_ca35430c20eb4f7e6b2a0087ede93cfd
#
_entry.id   ca35430c20eb4f7e6b2a0087ede93cfd
#
_cell.length_a   1.000
_cell.length_b   1.000
_cell.length_c   1.000
_cell.angle_alpha   90.00
_cell.angle_beta   90.00
_cell.angle_gamma   90.00
#
_symmetry.space_group_name_H-M   'P 1'
#
loop_
_entity.id
_entity.type
_entity.pdbx_description
1 polymer ?
#
loop_
_entity_poly.entity_id
_entity_poly.type
_entity_poly.pdbx_seq_one_letter_code
_entity_poly.pdbx_strand_id
1 'polypeptide(L)'
;MDFNNDGILDIVVGERYDYFNFFTGNGDGTVSFSQHPWDDAGDPIVREYNTSPYLTDWNEDGYIDFIAGGHNVQTTTGGILEVYLNTGDDPDSPVWSASTIDLTPLCNMWRLTQETFDLDDDGDKDLVMGYEMGNVWFAENIGTNDDPQFSGYVQLTCDAGDINVYSNFSGGGRAREHVTDLNDDGIPDLLVGCSNGWVYYFEGYVDTGIGEGDVAQTGDFGIHLSGTPTAGQFYLNVTMPVPGDVTVQVIDMAGRVMLSRTETLGSGMGTVPMNVSGLPAGFYMVRARSGDEVSCHKLTVIN
;
A
#
# COMPACT_ATOMS: atom_id res chain seq x y z
N MET A 1 -0.96 -11.35 15.00
CA MET A 1 0.50 -11.62 15.07
C MET A 1 0.77 -12.32 16.38
N ASP A 2 1.81 -13.14 16.48
CA ASP A 2 2.19 -13.83 17.73
C ASP A 2 3.27 -12.95 18.41
N PHE A 3 2.87 -12.11 19.37
CA PHE A 3 3.80 -11.18 20.01
C PHE A 3 4.55 -11.77 21.20
N ASN A 4 4.09 -12.93 21.70
CA ASN A 4 4.69 -13.62 22.84
C ASN A 4 5.41 -14.93 22.46
N ASN A 5 5.51 -15.24 21.15
CA ASN A 5 6.20 -16.39 20.59
C ASN A 5 5.68 -17.77 21.11
N ASP A 6 4.40 -17.86 21.48
CA ASP A 6 3.81 -19.12 21.95
C ASP A 6 3.24 -19.98 20.79
N GLY A 7 3.28 -19.50 19.56
CA GLY A 7 2.78 -20.15 18.35
C GLY A 7 1.30 -19.93 18.11
N ILE A 8 0.64 -19.07 18.87
CA ILE A 8 -0.78 -18.73 18.73
C ILE A 8 -0.90 -17.26 18.37
N LEU A 9 -1.80 -16.93 17.46
CA LEU A 9 -2.01 -15.53 17.06
C LEU A 9 -2.68 -14.73 18.17
N ASP A 10 -2.12 -13.56 18.42
CA ASP A 10 -2.57 -12.56 19.38
C ASP A 10 -3.25 -11.38 18.70
N ILE A 11 -3.86 -10.52 19.50
CA ILE A 11 -4.55 -9.32 19.04
C ILE A 11 -4.08 -8.11 19.84
N VAL A 12 -3.75 -7.01 19.15
CA VAL A 12 -3.61 -5.69 19.75
C VAL A 12 -4.77 -4.80 19.32
N VAL A 13 -5.33 -4.05 20.26
CA VAL A 13 -6.49 -3.19 20.00
C VAL A 13 -6.21 -1.80 20.54
N GLY A 14 -6.36 -0.80 19.67
CA GLY A 14 -6.41 0.60 20.07
C GLY A 14 -7.81 1.02 20.49
N GLU A 15 -7.88 2.00 21.35
CA GLU A 15 -9.14 2.58 21.78
C GLU A 15 -9.18 4.11 21.59
N ARG A 16 -10.31 4.69 21.93
CA ARG A 16 -10.49 6.12 21.72
C ARG A 16 -9.67 6.99 22.68
N TYR A 17 -9.38 6.49 23.87
CA TYR A 17 -8.68 7.20 24.92
C TYR A 17 -7.61 6.32 25.56
N ASP A 18 -6.48 6.88 25.80
CA ASP A 18 -5.36 6.47 26.64
C ASP A 18 -4.66 5.14 26.27
N TYR A 19 -5.35 4.00 26.21
CA TYR A 19 -4.67 2.70 26.26
C TYR A 19 -4.61 1.97 24.93
N PHE A 20 -3.57 1.15 24.83
CA PHE A 20 -3.51 0.00 23.94
C PHE A 20 -3.81 -1.26 24.74
N ASN A 21 -4.51 -2.20 24.15
CA ASN A 21 -4.94 -3.41 24.83
C ASN A 21 -4.36 -4.62 24.10
N PHE A 22 -3.60 -5.43 24.81
CA PHE A 22 -3.02 -6.65 24.29
C PHE A 22 -3.82 -7.85 24.77
N PHE A 23 -4.12 -8.75 23.86
CA PHE A 23 -4.88 -9.97 24.11
C PHE A 23 -4.11 -11.16 23.58
N THR A 24 -3.83 -12.14 24.44
CA THR A 24 -3.20 -13.39 24.01
C THR A 24 -4.23 -14.37 23.48
N GLY A 25 -3.88 -15.08 22.41
CA GLY A 25 -4.66 -16.17 21.85
C GLY A 25 -4.71 -17.38 22.78
N ASN A 26 -5.85 -18.05 22.84
CA ASN A 26 -6.01 -19.27 23.67
C ASN A 26 -5.89 -20.56 22.83
N GLY A 27 -5.62 -20.45 21.51
CA GLY A 27 -5.52 -21.60 20.60
C GLY A 27 -6.86 -22.26 20.24
N ASP A 28 -7.97 -21.80 20.78
CA ASP A 28 -9.32 -22.30 20.52
C ASP A 28 -10.22 -21.32 19.75
N GLY A 29 -9.60 -20.26 19.20
CA GLY A 29 -10.31 -19.17 18.50
C GLY A 29 -10.82 -18.08 19.43
N THR A 30 -10.49 -18.12 20.71
CA THR A 30 -10.75 -17.05 21.69
C THR A 30 -9.47 -16.36 22.10
N VAL A 31 -9.60 -15.20 22.73
CA VAL A 31 -8.48 -14.41 23.26
C VAL A 31 -8.74 -14.03 24.71
N SER A 32 -7.67 -13.84 25.47
CA SER A 32 -7.71 -13.35 26.85
C SER A 32 -6.98 -12.02 26.95
N PHE A 33 -7.54 -11.07 27.72
CA PHE A 33 -6.82 -9.83 28.01
C PHE A 33 -5.51 -10.16 28.71
N SER A 34 -4.40 -9.71 28.16
CA SER A 34 -3.07 -9.92 28.72
C SER A 34 -2.67 -8.71 29.56
N GLN A 35 -2.40 -7.57 28.90
CA GLN A 35 -1.87 -6.38 29.56
C GLN A 35 -2.10 -5.13 28.73
N HIS A 36 -1.87 -3.96 29.34
CA HIS A 36 -1.48 -2.75 28.66
C HIS A 36 0.04 -2.77 28.45
N PRO A 37 0.58 -2.22 27.36
CA PRO A 37 2.02 -2.20 27.13
C PRO A 37 2.71 -1.26 28.11
N TRP A 38 3.88 -1.69 28.60
CA TRP A 38 4.76 -0.95 29.48
C TRP A 38 6.15 -0.90 28.86
N ASP A 39 6.85 0.21 29.07
CA ASP A 39 8.26 0.29 28.71
C ASP A 39 9.17 -0.26 29.80
N ASP A 40 10.45 -0.39 29.51
CA ASP A 40 11.48 -0.91 30.42
C ASP A 40 11.83 0.07 31.55
N ALA A 41 11.39 1.31 31.49
CA ALA A 41 11.44 2.28 32.58
C ALA A 41 10.29 2.07 33.60
N GLY A 42 9.29 1.27 33.22
CA GLY A 42 8.11 0.99 34.04
C GLY A 42 7.00 2.02 33.87
N ASP A 43 7.02 2.76 32.78
CA ASP A 43 5.96 3.70 32.42
C ASP A 43 4.99 3.07 31.40
N PRO A 44 3.66 3.35 31.53
CA PRO A 44 2.70 2.83 30.58
C PRO A 44 2.80 3.53 29.22
N ILE A 45 2.81 2.74 28.14
CA ILE A 45 2.74 3.28 26.78
C ILE A 45 1.29 3.65 26.49
N VAL A 46 1.03 4.95 26.41
CA VAL A 46 -0.33 5.52 26.23
C VAL A 46 -0.34 6.63 25.19
N ARG A 47 -1.51 6.91 24.65
CA ARG A 47 -1.77 8.09 23.81
C ARG A 47 -3.06 8.72 24.28
N GLU A 48 -3.13 10.04 24.31
CA GLU A 48 -4.31 10.74 24.84
C GLU A 48 -5.59 10.49 24.03
N TYR A 49 -5.46 10.17 22.73
CA TYR A 49 -6.63 10.04 21.88
C TYR A 49 -6.37 9.21 20.62
N ASN A 50 -7.38 8.40 20.21
CA ASN A 50 -7.39 7.59 18.98
C ASN A 50 -6.12 6.76 18.81
N THR A 51 -5.87 5.85 19.76
CA THR A 51 -4.73 4.94 19.71
C THR A 51 -4.77 4.07 18.46
N SER A 52 -3.66 3.96 17.78
CA SER A 52 -3.49 3.16 16.56
C SER A 52 -2.26 2.26 16.74
N PRO A 53 -2.44 1.06 17.29
CA PRO A 53 -1.35 0.11 17.45
C PRO A 53 -1.03 -0.61 16.16
N TYR A 54 0.25 -0.91 15.95
CA TYR A 54 0.71 -1.85 14.94
C TYR A 54 1.85 -2.68 15.50
N LEU A 55 1.89 -3.97 15.18
CA LEU A 55 2.93 -4.89 15.62
C LEU A 55 3.76 -5.32 14.39
N THR A 56 5.06 -5.26 14.51
CA THR A 56 6.01 -5.65 13.47
C THR A 56 7.34 -6.01 14.13
N ASP A 57 8.15 -6.83 13.52
CA ASP A 57 9.57 -6.95 13.85
C ASP A 57 10.28 -5.83 13.07
N TRP A 58 10.44 -4.67 13.71
CA TRP A 58 10.95 -3.46 13.05
C TRP A 58 12.42 -3.58 12.66
N ASN A 59 13.24 -4.04 13.60
CA ASN A 59 14.70 -4.13 13.45
C ASN A 59 15.19 -5.52 12.98
N GLU A 60 14.26 -6.45 12.70
CA GLU A 60 14.54 -7.80 12.21
C GLU A 60 15.37 -8.67 13.16
N ASP A 61 15.21 -8.44 14.47
CA ASP A 61 15.88 -9.21 15.51
C ASP A 61 15.12 -10.50 15.92
N GLY A 62 13.93 -10.72 15.38
CA GLY A 62 13.06 -11.87 15.64
C GLY A 62 12.09 -11.65 16.80
N TYR A 63 12.08 -10.49 17.42
CA TYR A 63 11.10 -10.09 18.41
C TYR A 63 10.10 -9.11 17.82
N ILE A 64 8.86 -9.17 18.28
CA ILE A 64 7.82 -8.29 17.78
C ILE A 64 7.88 -6.95 18.50
N ASP A 65 8.09 -5.89 17.73
CA ASP A 65 8.09 -4.52 18.16
C ASP A 65 6.70 -3.91 18.11
N PHE A 66 6.54 -2.75 18.71
CA PHE A 66 5.28 -2.07 18.85
C PHE A 66 5.35 -0.64 18.30
N ILE A 67 4.57 -0.37 17.24
CA ILE A 67 4.38 0.99 16.76
C ILE A 67 3.14 1.58 17.44
N ALA A 68 3.37 2.60 18.26
CA ALA A 68 2.33 3.29 19.01
C ALA A 68 1.93 4.59 18.29
N GLY A 69 0.91 4.49 17.45
CA GLY A 69 0.27 5.64 16.83
C GLY A 69 -0.84 6.22 17.70
N GLY A 70 -1.14 7.49 17.50
CA GLY A 70 -2.23 8.16 18.20
C GLY A 70 -2.24 9.66 18.03
N HIS A 71 -2.97 10.34 18.89
CA HIS A 71 -3.12 11.78 18.84
C HIS A 71 -3.00 12.38 20.24
N ASN A 72 -2.32 13.52 20.35
CA ASN A 72 -2.25 14.30 21.56
C ASN A 72 -3.19 15.51 21.41
N VAL A 73 -4.22 15.58 22.24
CA VAL A 73 -5.21 16.67 22.21
C VAL A 73 -4.66 18.02 22.66
N GLN A 74 -3.52 18.03 23.36
CA GLN A 74 -2.90 19.27 23.83
C GLN A 74 -2.05 19.95 22.76
N THR A 75 -1.61 19.19 21.75
CA THR A 75 -0.93 19.74 20.59
C THR A 75 -1.92 19.83 19.43
N THR A 76 -2.21 21.02 18.96
CA THR A 76 -3.14 21.26 17.84
C THR A 76 -2.59 20.83 16.49
N THR A 77 -1.50 20.11 16.44
CA THR A 77 -0.67 19.96 15.22
C THR A 77 -0.40 18.52 14.80
N GLY A 78 -1.22 17.54 15.12
CA GLY A 78 -1.06 16.26 14.46
C GLY A 78 -1.00 15.03 15.35
N GLY A 79 -0.68 13.89 14.73
CA GLY A 79 -0.51 12.61 15.40
C GLY A 79 0.83 12.48 16.11
N ILE A 80 0.95 11.40 16.87
CA ILE A 80 2.21 10.91 17.44
C ILE A 80 2.42 9.52 16.87
N LEU A 81 3.62 9.22 16.45
CA LEU A 81 4.00 7.92 15.94
C LEU A 81 5.40 7.58 16.44
N GLU A 82 5.51 6.53 17.24
CA GLU A 82 6.76 6.09 17.82
C GLU A 82 6.87 4.57 17.74
N VAL A 83 8.08 4.08 17.43
CA VAL A 83 8.42 2.66 17.49
C VAL A 83 9.08 2.35 18.83
N TYR A 84 8.52 1.39 19.54
CA TYR A 84 9.05 0.82 20.77
C TYR A 84 9.65 -0.54 20.44
N LEU A 85 10.97 -0.65 20.50
CA LEU A 85 11.65 -1.91 20.27
C LEU A 85 11.42 -2.87 21.44
N ASN A 86 11.17 -4.13 21.15
CA ASN A 86 11.07 -5.17 22.16
C ASN A 86 12.45 -5.46 22.75
N THR A 87 12.57 -5.49 24.08
CA THR A 87 13.86 -5.77 24.75
C THR A 87 14.32 -7.22 24.57
N GLY A 88 13.43 -8.13 24.17
CA GLY A 88 13.73 -9.56 23.99
C GLY A 88 13.96 -10.34 25.28
N ASP A 89 13.73 -9.73 26.45
CA ASP A 89 14.08 -10.35 27.74
C ASP A 89 13.11 -11.46 28.16
N ASP A 90 11.83 -11.34 27.82
CA ASP A 90 10.79 -12.32 28.14
C ASP A 90 9.72 -12.38 27.04
N PRO A 91 9.71 -13.41 26.19
CA PRO A 91 8.71 -13.53 25.13
C PRO A 91 7.27 -13.72 25.66
N ASP A 92 7.11 -14.33 26.85
CA ASP A 92 5.78 -14.52 27.45
C ASP A 92 5.23 -13.22 28.07
N SER A 93 6.09 -12.22 28.28
CA SER A 93 5.73 -10.91 28.84
C SER A 93 6.58 -9.81 28.20
N PRO A 94 6.33 -9.48 26.92
CA PRO A 94 7.15 -8.52 26.20
C PRO A 94 7.15 -7.15 26.87
N VAL A 95 8.32 -6.55 26.94
CA VAL A 95 8.56 -5.20 27.45
C VAL A 95 9.29 -4.42 26.38
N TRP A 96 8.82 -3.25 26.10
CA TRP A 96 9.39 -2.41 25.06
C TRP A 96 10.34 -1.36 25.62
N SER A 97 11.35 -0.99 24.85
CA SER A 97 12.34 0.01 25.25
C SER A 97 11.70 1.39 25.46
N ALA A 98 12.06 2.07 26.54
CA ALA A 98 11.71 3.49 26.75
C ALA A 98 12.40 4.43 25.76
N SER A 99 13.47 3.96 25.09
CA SER A 99 14.13 4.70 24.01
C SER A 99 13.42 4.39 22.70
N THR A 100 12.64 5.32 22.18
CA THR A 100 11.81 5.14 20.99
C THR A 100 12.48 5.70 19.73
N ILE A 101 12.08 5.15 18.57
CA ILE A 101 12.32 5.79 17.28
C ILE A 101 11.13 6.72 17.01
N ASP A 102 11.39 8.02 16.95
CA ASP A 102 10.36 9.05 16.78
C ASP A 102 10.05 9.29 15.30
N LEU A 103 8.90 8.78 14.84
CA LEU A 103 8.35 9.00 13.51
C LEU A 103 7.31 10.13 13.47
N THR A 104 7.09 10.82 14.58
CA THR A 104 6.12 11.93 14.72
C THR A 104 6.30 13.04 13.66
N PRO A 105 7.51 13.39 13.19
CA PRO A 105 7.67 14.36 12.12
C PRO A 105 6.94 14.04 10.82
N LEU A 106 6.64 12.75 10.56
CA LEU A 106 5.83 12.30 9.42
C LEU A 106 4.33 12.46 9.64
N CYS A 107 3.90 12.71 10.88
CA CYS A 107 2.51 12.56 11.33
C CYS A 107 1.78 13.88 11.55
N ASN A 108 1.91 14.85 10.68
CA ASN A 108 1.10 16.09 10.77
C ASN A 108 -0.37 15.85 10.36
N MET A 109 -0.94 14.70 10.75
CA MET A 109 -2.23 14.23 10.31
C MET A 109 -3.06 13.67 11.47
N TRP A 110 -4.38 13.89 11.43
CA TRP A 110 -5.32 13.44 12.46
C TRP A 110 -5.78 12.01 12.20
N ARG A 111 -5.86 11.20 13.25
CA ARG A 111 -6.36 9.82 13.21
C ARG A 111 -5.64 8.98 12.16
N LEU A 112 -4.33 9.12 12.17
CA LEU A 112 -3.45 8.30 11.37
C LEU A 112 -3.57 6.84 11.79
N THR A 113 -3.55 5.95 10.83
CA THR A 113 -3.17 4.55 11.00
C THR A 113 -1.90 4.31 10.21
N GLN A 114 -1.16 3.32 10.59
CA GLN A 114 0.11 3.00 9.95
C GLN A 114 0.29 1.50 9.84
N GLU A 115 0.97 1.12 8.80
CA GLU A 115 1.47 -0.22 8.55
C GLU A 115 2.87 -0.13 7.96
N THR A 116 3.72 -1.11 8.25
CA THR A 116 5.07 -1.18 7.68
C THR A 116 5.11 -2.20 6.56
N PHE A 117 5.81 -1.86 5.52
CA PHE A 117 6.06 -2.74 4.39
C PHE A 117 7.33 -2.29 3.66
N ASP A 118 8.18 -3.21 3.24
CA ASP A 118 9.30 -2.95 2.34
C ASP A 118 8.72 -2.87 0.92
N LEU A 119 8.38 -1.67 0.46
CA LEU A 119 7.62 -1.49 -0.78
C LEU A 119 8.53 -1.45 -2.01
N ASP A 120 9.78 -1.04 -1.85
CA ASP A 120 10.76 -0.95 -2.94
C ASP A 120 11.80 -2.08 -2.94
N ASP A 121 11.65 -3.04 -1.99
CA ASP A 121 12.45 -4.28 -1.88
C ASP A 121 13.93 -3.99 -1.59
N ASP A 122 14.21 -2.92 -0.81
CA ASP A 122 15.56 -2.52 -0.42
C ASP A 122 16.02 -3.13 0.93
N GLY A 123 15.11 -3.78 1.64
CA GLY A 123 15.32 -4.47 2.92
C GLY A 123 15.01 -3.62 4.14
N ASP A 124 14.67 -2.36 3.98
CA ASP A 124 14.27 -1.47 5.07
C ASP A 124 12.76 -1.25 5.09
N LYS A 125 12.19 -1.06 6.27
CA LYS A 125 10.73 -0.92 6.42
C LYS A 125 10.28 0.49 6.13
N ASP A 126 9.37 0.61 5.18
CA ASP A 126 8.65 1.81 4.85
C ASP A 126 7.38 1.97 5.66
N LEU A 127 6.69 3.09 5.49
CA LEU A 127 5.41 3.37 6.11
C LEU A 127 4.32 3.59 5.07
N VAL A 128 3.23 2.83 5.19
CA VAL A 128 1.96 3.12 4.54
C VAL A 128 1.00 3.66 5.58
N MET A 129 0.36 4.79 5.30
CA MET A 129 -0.39 5.54 6.30
C MET A 129 -1.78 5.93 5.79
N GLY A 130 -2.82 5.49 6.51
CA GLY A 130 -4.19 5.93 6.29
C GLY A 130 -4.55 7.16 7.10
N TYR A 131 -5.35 8.05 6.52
CA TYR A 131 -5.67 9.35 7.10
C TYR A 131 -7.18 9.58 7.28
N GLU A 132 -7.57 10.44 8.23
CA GLU A 132 -8.97 10.74 8.52
C GLU A 132 -9.78 11.21 7.31
N MET A 133 -9.15 11.93 6.39
CA MET A 133 -9.83 12.42 5.18
C MET A 133 -9.94 11.39 4.06
N GLY A 134 -9.48 10.15 4.30
CA GLY A 134 -9.59 9.04 3.34
C GLY A 134 -8.41 8.88 2.40
N ASN A 135 -7.39 9.68 2.55
CA ASN A 135 -6.14 9.55 1.79
C ASN A 135 -5.29 8.40 2.34
N VAL A 136 -4.47 7.82 1.47
CA VAL A 136 -3.41 6.88 1.83
C VAL A 136 -2.08 7.46 1.38
N TRP A 137 -1.11 7.44 2.27
CA TRP A 137 0.21 8.04 2.09
C TRP A 137 1.29 6.98 2.22
N PHE A 138 2.39 7.19 1.53
CA PHE A 138 3.58 6.38 1.58
C PHE A 138 4.76 7.26 1.99
N ALA A 139 5.60 6.74 2.88
CA ALA A 139 6.87 7.35 3.25
C ALA A 139 7.97 6.30 3.14
N GLU A 140 8.89 6.52 2.20
CA GLU A 140 10.06 5.69 1.96
C GLU A 140 11.11 5.92 3.03
N ASN A 141 11.61 4.84 3.62
CA ASN A 141 12.75 4.86 4.53
C ASN A 141 14.04 4.75 3.71
N ILE A 142 14.67 5.88 3.46
CA ILE A 142 15.97 5.96 2.75
C ILE A 142 17.19 5.76 3.66
N GLY A 143 16.97 5.35 4.90
CA GLY A 143 17.98 5.06 5.90
C GLY A 143 18.16 3.57 6.13
N THR A 144 18.02 3.15 7.39
CA THR A 144 17.98 1.75 7.81
C THR A 144 16.93 1.57 8.89
N ASN A 145 16.52 0.32 9.17
CA ASN A 145 15.59 0.05 10.26
C ASN A 145 16.08 0.57 11.63
N ASP A 146 17.40 0.56 11.89
CA ASP A 146 18.00 1.06 13.12
C ASP A 146 18.13 2.60 13.16
N ASP A 147 18.28 3.24 12.01
CA ASP A 147 18.40 4.71 11.87
C ASP A 147 17.56 5.18 10.68
N PRO A 148 16.22 5.12 10.79
CA PRO A 148 15.32 5.43 9.69
C PRO A 148 15.39 6.91 9.30
N GLN A 149 15.47 7.15 8.01
CA GLN A 149 15.51 8.47 7.41
C GLN A 149 14.38 8.59 6.38
N PHE A 150 13.51 9.54 6.58
CA PHE A 150 12.39 9.80 5.67
C PHE A 150 12.54 11.17 5.01
N SER A 151 12.49 11.21 3.69
CA SER A 151 12.54 12.49 2.95
C SER A 151 11.20 13.23 2.95
N GLY A 152 10.17 12.62 3.47
CA GLY A 152 8.79 13.08 3.52
C GLY A 152 7.82 11.94 3.21
N TYR A 153 6.62 12.30 2.77
CA TYR A 153 5.61 11.32 2.36
C TYR A 153 4.92 11.78 1.07
N VAL A 154 4.48 10.81 0.26
CA VAL A 154 3.73 11.03 -0.97
C VAL A 154 2.36 10.37 -0.88
N GLN A 155 1.36 10.93 -1.54
CA GLN A 155 0.06 10.27 -1.61
C GLN A 155 0.14 9.12 -2.60
N LEU A 156 -0.34 7.94 -2.20
CA LEU A 156 -0.47 6.81 -3.10
C LEU A 156 -1.51 7.10 -4.18
N THR A 157 -1.25 6.63 -5.38
CA THR A 157 -2.09 6.84 -6.55
C THR A 157 -2.56 5.52 -7.13
N CYS A 158 -3.65 5.57 -7.88
CA CYS A 158 -4.15 4.49 -8.73
C CYS A 158 -4.48 5.06 -10.11
N ASP A 159 -4.95 4.26 -11.04
CA ASP A 159 -5.33 4.70 -12.41
C ASP A 159 -6.29 5.89 -12.43
N ALA A 160 -7.11 6.05 -11.40
CA ALA A 160 -8.07 7.14 -11.28
C ALA A 160 -7.47 8.42 -10.66
N GLY A 161 -6.19 8.42 -10.30
CA GLY A 161 -5.49 9.49 -9.61
C GLY A 161 -5.22 9.16 -8.14
N ASP A 162 -5.13 10.16 -7.30
CA ASP A 162 -4.83 10.02 -5.87
C ASP A 162 -5.80 9.07 -5.15
N ILE A 163 -5.28 8.10 -4.40
CA ILE A 163 -6.11 7.21 -3.59
C ILE A 163 -6.76 8.05 -2.48
N ASN A 164 -8.07 8.19 -2.60
CA ASN A 164 -8.89 8.88 -1.62
C ASN A 164 -10.26 8.18 -1.48
N VAL A 165 -10.44 7.46 -0.38
CA VAL A 165 -11.68 6.74 -0.06
C VAL A 165 -12.67 7.63 0.71
N TYR A 166 -12.64 8.94 0.47
CA TYR A 166 -13.52 9.90 1.12
C TYR A 166 -14.99 9.54 0.88
N SER A 167 -15.74 9.37 1.96
CA SER A 167 -17.19 9.31 1.88
C SER A 167 -17.76 10.68 2.20
N ASN A 168 -18.80 11.10 1.47
CA ASN A 168 -19.58 12.32 1.79
C ASN A 168 -20.29 12.26 3.16
N PHE A 169 -19.85 11.38 4.04
CA PHE A 169 -20.36 11.23 5.38
C PHE A 169 -19.69 12.26 6.30
N SER A 170 -20.45 12.88 7.17
CA SER A 170 -19.97 13.92 8.12
C SER A 170 -18.98 13.35 9.16
N GLY A 171 -17.80 12.92 8.74
CA GLY A 171 -16.82 12.28 9.61
C GLY A 171 -15.51 11.92 8.92
N GLY A 172 -15.35 12.31 7.65
CA GLY A 172 -14.14 11.98 6.87
C GLY A 172 -14.15 10.54 6.32
N GLY A 173 -13.20 10.25 5.48
CA GLY A 173 -13.04 8.93 4.85
C GLY A 173 -12.54 7.88 5.83
N ARG A 174 -11.65 8.25 6.74
CA ARG A 174 -10.97 7.38 7.71
C ARG A 174 -10.39 6.15 7.04
N ALA A 175 -9.43 6.36 6.15
CA ALA A 175 -8.72 5.27 5.54
C ALA A 175 -8.08 4.36 6.60
N ARG A 176 -8.19 3.05 6.39
CA ARG A 176 -7.56 2.00 7.18
C ARG A 176 -6.95 1.04 6.18
N GLU A 177 -5.69 1.20 5.98
CA GLU A 177 -4.89 0.47 4.99
C GLU A 177 -4.50 -0.90 5.50
N HIS A 178 -4.27 -1.81 4.57
CA HIS A 178 -3.61 -3.07 4.77
C HIS A 178 -2.92 -3.47 3.47
N VAL A 179 -1.60 -3.68 3.58
CA VAL A 179 -0.75 -4.09 2.46
C VAL A 179 -0.58 -5.61 2.50
N THR A 180 -0.90 -6.28 1.42
CA THR A 180 -0.78 -7.73 1.30
C THR A 180 -0.80 -8.14 -0.17
N ASP A 181 -0.12 -9.21 -0.52
CA ASP A 181 -0.30 -9.86 -1.82
C ASP A 181 -1.59 -10.71 -1.76
N LEU A 182 -2.71 -10.13 -2.20
CA LEU A 182 -4.02 -10.76 -2.12
C LEU A 182 -4.29 -11.72 -3.28
N ASN A 183 -3.60 -11.52 -4.40
CA ASN A 183 -3.79 -12.29 -5.62
C ASN A 183 -2.69 -13.33 -5.88
N ASP A 184 -1.72 -13.46 -4.96
CA ASP A 184 -0.55 -14.35 -5.00
C ASP A 184 0.33 -14.12 -6.25
N ASP A 185 0.47 -12.88 -6.72
CA ASP A 185 1.31 -12.54 -7.88
C ASP A 185 2.73 -12.07 -7.50
N GLY A 186 3.01 -11.95 -6.23
CA GLY A 186 4.28 -11.51 -5.67
C GLY A 186 4.43 -9.98 -5.61
N ILE A 187 3.36 -9.23 -5.89
CA ILE A 187 3.35 -7.77 -5.83
C ILE A 187 2.40 -7.35 -4.71
N PRO A 188 2.80 -6.42 -3.83
CA PRO A 188 1.92 -5.94 -2.78
C PRO A 188 0.67 -5.24 -3.32
N ASP A 189 -0.49 -5.68 -2.84
CA ASP A 189 -1.78 -5.03 -3.06
C ASP A 189 -2.15 -4.16 -1.87
N LEU A 190 -3.10 -3.25 -2.05
CA LEU A 190 -3.59 -2.38 -0.98
C LEU A 190 -5.09 -2.56 -0.77
N LEU A 191 -5.47 -2.94 0.44
CA LEU A 191 -6.84 -2.90 0.92
C LEU A 191 -7.06 -1.64 1.76
N VAL A 192 -8.13 -0.90 1.51
CA VAL A 192 -8.45 0.31 2.29
C VAL A 192 -9.89 0.25 2.78
N GLY A 193 -10.03 0.06 4.09
CA GLY A 193 -11.31 0.22 4.77
C GLY A 193 -11.70 1.69 4.88
N CYS A 194 -12.99 2.00 4.85
CA CYS A 194 -13.49 3.36 4.93
C CYS A 194 -14.69 3.46 5.89
N SER A 195 -14.91 4.65 6.46
CA SER A 195 -15.98 4.91 7.40
C SER A 195 -17.41 4.72 6.83
N ASN A 196 -17.55 4.60 5.52
CA ASN A 196 -18.81 4.27 4.84
C ASN A 196 -19.17 2.78 4.89
N GLY A 197 -18.28 1.93 5.43
CA GLY A 197 -18.44 0.48 5.51
C GLY A 197 -17.97 -0.29 4.27
N TRP A 198 -17.35 0.37 3.31
CA TRP A 198 -16.73 -0.26 2.14
C TRP A 198 -15.27 -0.60 2.42
N VAL A 199 -14.80 -1.63 1.74
CA VAL A 199 -13.38 -1.94 1.58
C VAL A 199 -13.05 -1.78 0.11
N TYR A 200 -12.06 -0.99 -0.17
CA TYR A 200 -11.52 -0.76 -1.50
C TYR A 200 -10.31 -1.65 -1.69
N TYR A 201 -10.20 -2.23 -2.86
CA TYR A 201 -9.05 -3.03 -3.28
C TYR A 201 -8.33 -2.30 -4.41
N PHE A 202 -7.04 -2.11 -4.25
CA PHE A 202 -6.14 -1.57 -5.23
C PHE A 202 -5.09 -2.63 -5.52
N GLU A 203 -5.10 -3.16 -6.74
CA GLU A 203 -4.12 -4.16 -7.19
C GLU A 203 -2.78 -3.46 -7.38
N GLY A 204 -1.73 -4.01 -6.76
CA GLY A 204 -0.37 -3.57 -6.97
C GLY A 204 0.16 -3.96 -8.35
N TYR A 205 1.13 -3.22 -8.84
CA TYR A 205 1.82 -3.55 -10.08
C TYR A 205 3.28 -3.08 -10.00
N VAL A 206 4.18 -3.83 -10.61
CA VAL A 206 5.56 -3.37 -10.73
C VAL A 206 5.61 -2.29 -11.80
N ASP A 207 5.98 -1.08 -11.40
CA ASP A 207 6.38 -0.08 -12.37
C ASP A 207 7.71 -0.50 -13.00
N THR A 208 7.64 -1.09 -14.19
CA THR A 208 8.83 -1.51 -14.93
C THR A 208 9.62 -0.32 -15.50
N GLY A 209 9.42 0.89 -14.93
CA GLY A 209 10.02 2.12 -15.44
C GLY A 209 9.41 2.60 -16.75
N ILE A 210 8.29 1.99 -17.16
CA ILE A 210 7.46 2.42 -18.28
C ILE A 210 6.19 3.00 -17.64
N GLY A 211 6.28 4.20 -17.12
CA GLY A 211 5.34 4.84 -16.23
C GLY A 211 3.90 4.83 -16.70
N GLU A 212 3.04 4.22 -15.89
CA GLU A 212 1.65 4.61 -15.79
C GLU A 212 1.56 5.80 -14.85
N GLY A 213 1.52 6.97 -15.31
CA GLY A 213 1.30 8.12 -14.45
C GLY A 213 2.21 9.29 -14.66
N ASP A 214 3.26 9.15 -15.43
CA ASP A 214 3.72 10.29 -16.17
C ASP A 214 2.58 10.67 -17.12
N VAL A 215 1.79 11.65 -16.70
CA VAL A 215 1.14 12.53 -17.67
C VAL A 215 2.30 12.91 -18.59
N ALA A 216 2.38 12.17 -19.71
CA ALA A 216 3.45 12.31 -20.67
C ALA A 216 3.69 13.80 -20.79
N GLN A 217 4.85 14.25 -20.34
CA GLN A 217 5.31 15.55 -20.78
C GLN A 217 5.14 15.46 -22.28
N THR A 218 4.34 16.32 -22.86
CA THR A 218 4.00 16.33 -24.28
C THR A 218 5.22 15.94 -25.08
N GLY A 219 5.37 14.66 -25.43
CA GLY A 219 6.49 14.20 -26.21
C GLY A 219 6.91 12.74 -26.12
N ASP A 220 6.59 11.98 -25.10
CA ASP A 220 7.09 10.60 -24.97
C ASP A 220 6.07 9.54 -25.45
N PHE A 221 6.57 8.40 -25.97
CA PHE A 221 5.75 7.28 -26.38
C PHE A 221 5.22 6.52 -25.17
N GLY A 222 3.90 6.33 -25.06
CA GLY A 222 3.29 5.61 -23.96
C GLY A 222 1.93 5.04 -24.34
N ILE A 223 1.45 4.07 -23.54
CA ILE A 223 0.12 3.48 -23.71
C ILE A 223 -0.67 3.48 -22.39
N HIS A 224 -1.98 3.60 -22.53
CA HIS A 224 -2.92 3.44 -21.42
C HIS A 224 -4.13 2.62 -21.89
N LEU A 225 -4.53 1.61 -21.09
CA LEU A 225 -5.72 0.81 -21.37
C LEU A 225 -6.95 1.42 -20.69
N SER A 226 -8.05 1.50 -21.42
CA SER A 226 -9.34 1.81 -20.84
C SER A 226 -10.28 0.61 -21.00
N GLY A 227 -10.98 0.22 -19.90
CA GLY A 227 -11.99 -0.84 -19.92
C GLY A 227 -11.44 -2.25 -19.64
N THR A 228 -10.47 -2.40 -18.74
CA THR A 228 -10.03 -3.70 -18.20
C THR A 228 -10.62 -3.90 -16.78
N PRO A 229 -11.08 -5.10 -16.36
CA PRO A 229 -11.17 -6.32 -17.18
C PRO A 229 -12.19 -6.24 -18.32
N THR A 230 -11.97 -6.95 -19.42
CA THR A 230 -12.80 -6.90 -20.61
C THR A 230 -13.23 -8.29 -21.10
N ALA A 231 -14.49 -8.39 -21.55
CA ALA A 231 -15.04 -9.60 -22.19
C ALA A 231 -15.05 -9.52 -23.73
N GLY A 232 -14.66 -8.40 -24.32
CA GLY A 232 -14.82 -8.22 -25.75
C GLY A 232 -13.87 -7.22 -26.36
N GLN A 233 -14.19 -5.95 -26.28
CA GLN A 233 -13.41 -4.89 -26.91
C GLN A 233 -12.85 -3.96 -25.84
N PHE A 234 -11.57 -3.59 -25.97
CA PHE A 234 -10.95 -2.54 -25.18
C PHE A 234 -10.30 -1.49 -26.10
N TYR A 235 -9.99 -0.34 -25.53
CA TYR A 235 -9.36 0.75 -26.25
C TYR A 235 -8.00 1.03 -25.62
N LEU A 236 -6.97 1.01 -26.48
CA LEU A 236 -5.62 1.41 -26.10
C LEU A 236 -5.43 2.86 -26.49
N ASN A 237 -5.27 3.73 -25.51
CA ASN A 237 -4.82 5.10 -25.73
C ASN A 237 -3.31 5.09 -25.90
N VAL A 238 -2.81 5.70 -26.96
CA VAL A 238 -1.38 5.75 -27.31
C VAL A 238 -0.97 7.20 -27.43
N THR A 239 0.06 7.59 -26.70
CA THR A 239 0.72 8.89 -26.85
C THR A 239 1.89 8.75 -27.83
N MET A 240 1.89 9.55 -28.89
CA MET A 240 2.92 9.52 -29.93
C MET A 240 3.73 10.83 -29.89
N PRO A 241 5.06 10.78 -29.68
CA PRO A 241 5.91 11.98 -29.75
C PRO A 241 5.95 12.56 -31.16
N VAL A 242 5.94 11.70 -32.15
CA VAL A 242 5.92 12.06 -33.60
C VAL A 242 4.93 11.16 -34.33
N PRO A 243 4.35 11.60 -35.47
CA PRO A 243 3.49 10.76 -36.29
C PRO A 243 4.23 9.49 -36.76
N GLY A 244 3.57 8.33 -36.70
CA GLY A 244 4.17 7.08 -37.12
C GLY A 244 3.27 5.88 -36.94
N ASP A 245 3.80 4.71 -37.29
CA ASP A 245 3.12 3.44 -37.12
C ASP A 245 3.32 2.91 -35.71
N VAL A 246 2.23 2.48 -35.07
CA VAL A 246 2.25 1.75 -33.82
C VAL A 246 1.74 0.33 -34.04
N THR A 247 2.51 -0.66 -33.62
CA THR A 247 2.11 -2.06 -33.62
C THR A 247 1.73 -2.48 -32.20
N VAL A 248 0.47 -2.84 -32.00
CA VAL A 248 -0.08 -3.32 -30.75
C VAL A 248 -0.23 -4.85 -30.81
N GLN A 249 0.26 -5.54 -29.80
CA GLN A 249 0.19 -6.99 -29.67
C GLN A 249 -0.42 -7.38 -28.32
N VAL A 250 -1.29 -8.39 -28.31
CA VAL A 250 -1.75 -9.09 -27.11
C VAL A 250 -0.97 -10.40 -27.02
N ILE A 251 -0.29 -10.61 -25.90
CA ILE A 251 0.68 -11.70 -25.71
C ILE A 251 0.22 -12.49 -24.48
N ASP A 252 0.19 -13.82 -24.59
CA ASP A 252 -0.13 -14.69 -23.45
C ASP A 252 1.05 -14.84 -22.48
N MET A 253 0.82 -15.44 -21.32
CA MET A 253 1.84 -15.65 -20.28
C MET A 253 3.00 -16.58 -20.73
N ALA A 254 2.85 -17.30 -21.85
CA ALA A 254 3.91 -18.10 -22.47
C ALA A 254 4.72 -17.31 -23.52
N GLY A 255 4.46 -16.02 -23.69
CA GLY A 255 5.13 -15.14 -24.65
C GLY A 255 4.61 -15.27 -26.10
N ARG A 256 3.48 -15.97 -26.32
CA ARG A 256 2.91 -16.15 -27.66
C ARG A 256 2.04 -14.96 -28.02
N VAL A 257 2.23 -14.39 -29.21
CA VAL A 257 1.39 -13.32 -29.73
C VAL A 257 0.04 -13.91 -30.14
N MET A 258 -1.01 -13.52 -29.44
CA MET A 258 -2.39 -13.93 -29.64
C MET A 258 -3.12 -13.04 -30.65
N LEU A 259 -2.84 -11.73 -30.60
CA LEU A 259 -3.38 -10.73 -31.51
C LEU A 259 -2.27 -9.73 -31.87
N SER A 260 -2.36 -9.19 -33.08
CA SER A 260 -1.48 -8.10 -33.51
C SER A 260 -2.23 -7.15 -34.44
N ARG A 261 -2.04 -5.85 -34.23
CA ARG A 261 -2.64 -4.79 -35.02
C ARG A 261 -1.64 -3.65 -35.20
N THR A 262 -1.57 -3.09 -36.40
CA THR A 262 -0.76 -1.89 -36.68
C THR A 262 -1.68 -0.76 -37.14
N GLU A 263 -1.49 0.41 -36.57
CA GLU A 263 -2.21 1.65 -36.92
C GLU A 263 -1.21 2.77 -37.12
N THR A 264 -1.51 3.69 -38.03
CA THR A 264 -0.75 4.92 -38.21
C THR A 264 -1.42 6.03 -37.40
N LEU A 265 -0.70 6.58 -36.43
CA LEU A 265 -1.20 7.64 -35.55
C LEU A 265 -0.46 8.97 -35.82
N GLY A 266 -1.19 10.08 -35.57
CA GLY A 266 -0.60 11.41 -35.54
C GLY A 266 0.22 11.63 -34.27
N SER A 267 0.91 12.75 -34.16
CA SER A 267 1.51 13.18 -32.88
C SER A 267 0.42 13.53 -31.86
N GLY A 268 0.69 13.26 -30.59
CA GLY A 268 -0.26 13.42 -29.48
C GLY A 268 -1.01 12.12 -29.19
N MET A 269 -2.16 12.20 -28.54
CA MET A 269 -2.94 11.06 -28.12
C MET A 269 -3.76 10.49 -29.28
N GLY A 270 -3.63 9.19 -29.53
CA GLY A 270 -4.46 8.39 -30.46
C GLY A 270 -5.08 7.21 -29.74
N THR A 271 -6.06 6.55 -30.38
CA THR A 271 -6.74 5.38 -29.78
C THR A 271 -6.72 4.21 -30.76
N VAL A 272 -6.30 3.04 -30.28
CA VAL A 272 -6.28 1.78 -31.05
C VAL A 272 -7.32 0.81 -30.44
N PRO A 273 -8.41 0.49 -31.16
CA PRO A 273 -9.39 -0.49 -30.69
C PRO A 273 -8.85 -1.92 -30.89
N MET A 274 -8.96 -2.74 -29.83
CA MET A 274 -8.58 -4.15 -29.84
C MET A 274 -9.79 -5.02 -29.48
N ASN A 275 -9.96 -6.16 -30.16
CA ASN A 275 -11.04 -7.10 -29.87
C ASN A 275 -10.46 -8.43 -29.40
N VAL A 276 -10.77 -8.78 -28.15
CA VAL A 276 -10.29 -9.99 -27.47
C VAL A 276 -11.39 -11.02 -27.24
N SER A 277 -12.58 -10.84 -27.80
CA SER A 277 -13.73 -11.76 -27.61
C SER A 277 -13.44 -13.23 -28.00
N GLY A 278 -12.38 -13.49 -28.73
CA GLY A 278 -11.94 -14.84 -29.11
C GLY A 278 -10.85 -15.42 -28.21
N LEU A 279 -10.39 -14.68 -27.20
CA LEU A 279 -9.36 -15.16 -26.27
C LEU A 279 -10.01 -15.85 -25.07
N PRO A 280 -9.41 -16.92 -24.52
CA PRO A 280 -9.80 -17.47 -23.24
C PRO A 280 -9.73 -16.42 -22.12
N ALA A 281 -10.56 -16.57 -21.07
CA ALA A 281 -10.39 -15.78 -19.86
C ALA A 281 -9.00 -16.04 -19.25
N GLY A 282 -8.33 -14.97 -18.83
CA GLY A 282 -6.97 -15.05 -18.30
C GLY A 282 -6.22 -13.73 -18.37
N PHE A 283 -4.95 -13.81 -17.98
CA PHE A 283 -4.03 -12.68 -18.01
C PHE A 283 -3.23 -12.66 -19.32
N TYR A 284 -3.05 -11.48 -19.86
CA TYR A 284 -2.31 -11.20 -21.07
C TYR A 284 -1.48 -9.94 -20.89
N MET A 285 -0.46 -9.77 -21.70
CA MET A 285 0.28 -8.53 -21.83
C MET A 285 -0.10 -7.85 -23.14
N VAL A 286 -0.43 -6.57 -23.08
CA VAL A 286 -0.55 -5.69 -24.26
C VAL A 286 0.79 -5.00 -24.44
N ARG A 287 1.40 -5.15 -25.61
CA ARG A 287 2.65 -4.49 -25.99
C ARG A 287 2.40 -3.59 -27.20
N ALA A 288 2.73 -2.32 -27.08
CA ALA A 288 2.78 -1.40 -28.20
C ALA A 288 4.21 -1.04 -28.54
N ARG A 289 4.49 -0.93 -29.84
CA ARG A 289 5.81 -0.57 -30.35
C ARG A 289 5.70 0.46 -31.48
N SER A 290 6.54 1.50 -31.40
CA SER A 290 6.72 2.50 -32.47
C SER A 290 8.21 2.77 -32.65
N GLY A 291 8.77 2.35 -33.77
CA GLY A 291 10.24 2.39 -33.97
C GLY A 291 10.97 1.51 -32.96
N ASP A 292 11.87 2.13 -32.19
CA ASP A 292 12.63 1.47 -31.13
C ASP A 292 11.94 1.58 -29.76
N GLU A 293 10.89 2.38 -29.65
CA GLU A 293 10.15 2.57 -28.39
C GLU A 293 9.14 1.45 -28.19
N VAL A 294 9.03 0.97 -26.94
CA VAL A 294 8.14 -0.12 -26.53
C VAL A 294 7.46 0.28 -25.22
N SER A 295 6.16 0.05 -25.13
CA SER A 295 5.39 0.19 -23.90
C SER A 295 4.52 -1.05 -23.71
N CYS A 296 4.36 -1.50 -22.46
CA CYS A 296 3.62 -2.72 -22.12
C CYS A 296 2.59 -2.43 -21.03
N HIS A 297 1.50 -3.21 -21.03
CA HIS A 297 0.42 -3.11 -20.04
C HIS A 297 -0.23 -4.47 -19.80
N LYS A 298 -0.65 -4.77 -18.56
CA LYS A 298 -1.42 -5.99 -18.22
C LYS A 298 -2.85 -5.87 -18.76
N LEU A 299 -3.39 -6.94 -19.29
CA LEU A 299 -4.78 -7.06 -19.74
C LEU A 299 -5.41 -8.27 -19.09
N THR A 300 -6.55 -8.07 -18.43
CA THR A 300 -7.39 -9.16 -17.92
C THR A 300 -8.56 -9.37 -18.86
N VAL A 301 -8.68 -10.57 -19.42
CA VAL A 301 -9.82 -11.00 -20.25
C VAL A 301 -10.75 -11.84 -19.39
N ILE A 302 -12.03 -11.49 -19.37
CA ILE A 302 -13.10 -12.24 -18.70
C ILE A 302 -14.10 -12.76 -19.73
N ASN A 303 -14.87 -13.78 -19.37
CA ASN A 303 -15.93 -14.35 -20.24
C ASN A 303 -17.31 -13.80 -19.88
#